data_8cc46ff646accfeaf909ef13256ed112
#
_entry.id   8cc46ff646accfeaf909ef13256ed112
#
_cell.length_a   1.000
_cell.length_b   1.000
_cell.length_c   1.000
_cell.angle_alpha   90.00
_cell.angle_beta   90.00
_cell.angle_gamma   90.00
#
_symmetry.space_group_name_H-M   'P 1'
#
loop_
_entity.id
_entity.type
_entity.pdbx_description
1 polymer ?
#
loop_
_entity_poly.entity_id
_entity_poly.type
_entity_poly.pdbx_seq_one_letter_code
_entity_poly.pdbx_strand_id
1 'polypeptide(L)'
;MTPSPFNLVDEQWIIVRLVDGQSDTVSLRDLFHRGGQIRRIAGELPTQDFAILRLALALLYRALDDDEDLDVVWKTGELPLREIDDYLDSWHHRFNLFDPTAPFMQVAGLTSVSGETRSLTTLVADCPGPGSLFTMRRDVPSLSFAEAARWLVHCHAYDFDGIKSGMVGDPRTRSGKGFPIGIGW
;
A
#
# COMPACT_ATOMS: atom_id res chain seq x y z
N MET A 1 -6.92 -20.93 11.72
CA MET A 1 -6.17 -21.18 10.47
C MET A 1 -5.28 -19.95 10.26
N THR A 2 -3.98 -20.15 10.16
CA THR A 2 -3.06 -19.10 9.75
C THR A 2 -3.35 -18.79 8.28
N PRO A 3 -3.57 -17.53 7.88
CA PRO A 3 -3.77 -17.21 6.48
C PRO A 3 -2.54 -17.63 5.68
N SER A 4 -2.75 -18.07 4.44
CA SER A 4 -1.66 -18.33 3.51
C SER A 4 -0.79 -17.07 3.37
N PRO A 5 0.53 -17.20 3.26
CA PRO A 5 1.39 -16.07 3.03
C PRO A 5 0.98 -15.39 1.71
N PHE A 6 0.85 -14.07 1.74
CA PHE A 6 0.61 -13.24 0.57
C PHE A 6 1.69 -12.17 0.52
N ASN A 7 2.74 -12.43 -0.26
CA ASN A 7 3.88 -11.55 -0.36
C ASN A 7 3.73 -10.60 -1.55
N LEU A 8 3.75 -9.32 -1.29
CA LEU A 8 3.49 -8.28 -2.28
C LEU A 8 4.60 -8.15 -3.34
N VAL A 9 5.78 -8.72 -3.08
CA VAL A 9 6.88 -8.76 -4.06
C VAL A 9 6.53 -9.71 -5.21
N ASP A 10 5.91 -10.84 -4.90
CA ASP A 10 5.71 -11.93 -5.86
C ASP A 10 4.26 -12.13 -6.27
N GLU A 11 3.32 -11.85 -5.35
CA GLU A 11 1.89 -12.02 -5.62
C GLU A 11 1.32 -10.87 -6.46
N GLN A 12 0.37 -11.19 -7.31
CA GLN A 12 -0.26 -10.21 -8.21
C GLN A 12 -1.33 -9.41 -7.46
N TRP A 13 -1.12 -8.10 -7.32
CA TRP A 13 -2.05 -7.23 -6.60
C TRP A 13 -2.21 -5.83 -7.18
N ILE A 14 -1.28 -5.37 -8.03
CA ILE A 14 -1.29 -4.04 -8.64
C ILE A 14 -2.00 -4.12 -10.00
N ILE A 15 -3.14 -3.47 -10.12
CA ILE A 15 -3.86 -3.39 -11.38
C ILE A 15 -3.15 -2.36 -12.27
N VAL A 16 -2.87 -2.74 -13.51
CA VAL A 16 -2.18 -1.89 -14.48
C VAL A 16 -2.94 -1.84 -15.81
N ARG A 17 -2.72 -0.76 -16.54
CA ARG A 17 -3.09 -0.65 -17.96
C ARG A 17 -1.82 -0.77 -18.79
N LEU A 18 -1.79 -1.74 -19.68
CA LEU A 18 -0.68 -1.97 -20.59
C LEU A 18 -0.70 -0.96 -21.76
N VAL A 19 0.42 -0.85 -22.46
CA VAL A 19 0.56 0.05 -23.62
C VAL A 19 -0.36 -0.31 -24.78
N ASP A 20 -0.73 -1.60 -24.92
CA ASP A 20 -1.70 -2.10 -25.88
C ASP A 20 -3.17 -1.83 -25.49
N GLY A 21 -3.39 -1.26 -24.31
CA GLY A 21 -4.71 -0.94 -23.78
C GLY A 21 -5.37 -2.06 -22.97
N GLN A 22 -4.75 -3.23 -22.82
CA GLN A 22 -5.28 -4.29 -21.98
C GLN A 22 -5.08 -3.98 -20.49
N SER A 23 -5.91 -4.57 -19.63
CA SER A 23 -5.71 -4.56 -18.17
C SER A 23 -5.00 -5.82 -17.75
N ASP A 24 -4.08 -5.68 -16.79
CA ASP A 24 -3.38 -6.80 -16.19
C ASP A 24 -3.21 -6.56 -14.68
N THR A 25 -2.82 -7.58 -13.94
CA THR A 25 -2.46 -7.46 -12.53
C THR A 25 -1.04 -7.96 -12.36
N VAL A 26 -0.21 -7.18 -11.69
CA VAL A 26 1.22 -7.45 -11.54
C VAL A 26 1.65 -7.43 -10.07
N SER A 27 2.77 -8.06 -9.76
CA SER A 27 3.46 -7.96 -8.47
C SER A 27 4.30 -6.67 -8.40
N LEU A 28 4.91 -6.39 -7.23
CA LEU A 28 5.88 -5.30 -7.14
C LEU A 28 7.09 -5.55 -8.04
N ARG A 29 7.59 -6.77 -8.09
CA ARG A 29 8.72 -7.14 -8.97
C ARG A 29 8.35 -6.95 -10.44
N ASP A 30 7.19 -7.46 -10.85
CA ASP A 30 6.71 -7.31 -12.22
C ASP A 30 6.49 -5.85 -12.62
N LEU A 31 6.07 -5.00 -11.69
CA LEU A 31 5.87 -3.57 -11.95
C LEU A 31 7.15 -2.91 -12.47
N PHE A 32 8.31 -3.28 -11.91
CA PHE A 32 9.61 -2.77 -12.36
C PHE A 32 10.09 -3.49 -13.62
N HIS A 33 10.07 -4.81 -13.65
CA HIS A 33 10.58 -5.60 -14.78
C HIS A 33 9.79 -5.39 -16.06
N ARG A 34 8.49 -5.13 -15.95
CA ARG A 34 7.59 -4.90 -17.08
C ARG A 34 7.27 -3.41 -17.30
N GLY A 35 8.04 -2.51 -16.69
CA GLY A 35 7.79 -1.06 -16.73
C GLY A 35 7.57 -0.52 -18.14
N GLY A 36 8.37 -0.97 -19.13
CA GLY A 36 8.21 -0.57 -20.53
C GLY A 36 6.92 -1.04 -21.21
N GLN A 37 6.21 -2.02 -20.64
CA GLN A 37 4.92 -2.52 -21.13
C GLN A 37 3.73 -1.87 -20.42
N ILE A 38 3.97 -1.23 -19.28
CA ILE A 38 2.94 -0.65 -18.43
C ILE A 38 2.79 0.83 -18.76
N ARG A 39 1.59 1.20 -19.17
CA ARG A 39 1.25 2.59 -19.46
C ARG A 39 0.96 3.39 -18.19
N ARG A 40 0.26 2.76 -17.21
CA ARG A 40 -0.07 3.36 -15.92
C ARG A 40 -0.58 2.32 -14.93
N ILE A 41 -0.50 2.62 -13.66
CA ILE A 41 -1.28 1.95 -12.61
C ILE A 41 -2.75 2.34 -12.83
N ALA A 42 -3.67 1.41 -12.63
CA ALA A 42 -5.08 1.57 -12.96
C ALA A 42 -5.98 0.87 -11.92
N GLY A 43 -5.82 1.24 -10.66
CA GLY A 43 -6.63 0.76 -9.56
C GLY A 43 -8.05 1.30 -9.57
N GLU A 44 -8.71 1.22 -8.44
CA GLU A 44 -10.12 1.57 -8.30
C GLU A 44 -10.35 3.08 -8.20
N LEU A 45 -9.36 3.82 -7.66
CA LEU A 45 -9.38 5.28 -7.54
C LEU A 45 -8.05 5.89 -8.00
N PRO A 46 -8.06 7.09 -8.60
CA PRO A 46 -6.81 7.79 -8.96
C PRO A 46 -5.87 8.02 -7.76
N THR A 47 -6.42 8.22 -6.57
CA THR A 47 -5.65 8.35 -5.33
C THR A 47 -5.00 7.05 -4.92
N GLN A 48 -5.61 5.90 -5.20
CA GLN A 48 -5.01 4.57 -4.99
C GLN A 48 -3.84 4.36 -5.95
N ASP A 49 -3.99 4.74 -7.23
CA ASP A 49 -2.92 4.71 -8.22
C ASP A 49 -1.70 5.50 -7.76
N PHE A 50 -1.94 6.71 -7.26
CA PHE A 50 -0.89 7.59 -6.77
C PHE A 50 -0.21 7.04 -5.50
N ALA A 51 -0.97 6.45 -4.57
CA ALA A 51 -0.41 5.82 -3.37
C ALA A 51 0.53 4.66 -3.73
N ILE A 52 0.14 3.81 -4.68
CA ILE A 52 0.96 2.69 -5.16
C ILE A 52 2.19 3.21 -5.92
N LEU A 53 2.04 4.24 -6.74
CA LEU A 53 3.17 4.88 -7.42
C LEU A 53 4.19 5.44 -6.40
N ARG A 54 3.73 6.09 -5.33
CA ARG A 54 4.61 6.59 -4.26
C ARG A 54 5.35 5.46 -3.56
N LEU A 55 4.70 4.30 -3.34
CA LEU A 55 5.36 3.11 -2.80
C LEU A 55 6.47 2.64 -3.75
N ALA A 56 6.18 2.51 -5.04
CA ALA A 56 7.17 2.10 -6.04
C ALA A 56 8.36 3.08 -6.09
N LEU A 57 8.10 4.40 -6.06
CA LEU A 57 9.15 5.40 -5.98
C LEU A 57 10.00 5.26 -4.71
N ALA A 58 9.36 5.03 -3.55
CA ALA A 58 10.09 4.83 -2.30
C ALA A 58 10.99 3.60 -2.35
N LEU A 59 10.56 2.52 -3.02
CA LEU A 59 11.39 1.34 -3.24
C LEU A 59 12.57 1.65 -4.16
N LEU A 60 12.35 2.37 -5.24
CA LEU A 60 13.43 2.81 -6.14
C LEU A 60 14.48 3.65 -5.38
N TYR A 61 14.04 4.65 -4.62
CA TYR A 61 14.94 5.48 -3.81
C TYR A 61 15.72 4.68 -2.75
N ARG A 62 15.12 3.61 -2.23
CA ARG A 62 15.78 2.74 -1.24
C ARG A 62 16.72 1.72 -1.86
N ALA A 63 16.50 1.36 -3.12
CA ALA A 63 17.37 0.45 -3.87
C ALA A 63 18.63 1.16 -4.38
N LEU A 64 18.59 2.47 -4.53
CA LEU A 64 19.73 3.28 -4.97
C LEU A 64 20.45 3.86 -3.74
N ASP A 65 21.77 3.80 -3.75
CA ASP A 65 22.60 4.28 -2.64
C ASP A 65 22.91 5.79 -2.73
N ASP A 66 22.79 6.39 -3.92
CA ASP A 66 23.17 7.78 -4.19
C ASP A 66 22.14 8.51 -5.07
N ASP A 67 22.02 9.82 -4.86
CA ASP A 67 21.18 10.71 -5.68
C ASP A 67 21.70 10.81 -7.14
N GLU A 68 22.99 10.60 -7.39
CA GLU A 68 23.57 10.58 -8.73
C GLU A 68 23.00 9.44 -9.59
N ASP A 69 22.67 8.31 -8.97
CA ASP A 69 22.07 7.15 -9.65
C ASP A 69 20.66 7.47 -10.15
N LEU A 70 19.90 8.28 -9.41
CA LEU A 70 18.58 8.76 -9.86
C LEU A 70 18.67 9.65 -11.10
N ASP A 71 19.70 10.48 -11.18
CA ASP A 71 19.96 11.31 -12.35
C ASP A 71 20.27 10.46 -13.59
N VAL A 72 20.95 9.34 -13.41
CA VAL A 72 21.22 8.38 -14.49
C VAL A 72 19.92 7.73 -14.95
N VAL A 73 19.11 7.21 -14.02
CA VAL A 73 17.78 6.62 -14.33
C VAL A 73 16.90 7.61 -15.09
N TRP A 74 16.87 8.86 -14.64
CA TRP A 74 16.08 9.92 -15.29
C TRP A 74 16.57 10.21 -16.71
N LYS A 75 17.86 10.26 -16.93
CA LYS A 75 18.47 10.59 -18.24
C LYS A 75 18.36 9.44 -19.23
N THR A 76 18.52 8.22 -18.76
CA THR A 76 18.50 7.02 -19.63
C THR A 76 17.10 6.45 -19.83
N GLY A 77 16.21 6.65 -18.87
CA GLY A 77 14.90 5.98 -18.81
C GLY A 77 15.01 4.49 -18.48
N GLU A 78 16.19 4.01 -18.04
CA GLU A 78 16.44 2.62 -17.70
C GLU A 78 16.39 2.43 -16.18
N LEU A 79 15.58 1.48 -15.71
CA LEU A 79 15.48 1.16 -14.29
C LEU A 79 16.66 0.28 -13.85
N PRO A 80 17.22 0.51 -12.66
CA PRO A 80 18.30 -0.30 -12.09
C PRO A 80 17.73 -1.61 -11.51
N LEU A 81 17.34 -2.53 -12.40
CA LEU A 81 16.58 -3.74 -12.03
C LEU A 81 17.34 -4.64 -11.06
N ARG A 82 18.66 -4.71 -11.17
CA ARG A 82 19.49 -5.51 -10.28
C ARG A 82 19.44 -4.97 -8.85
N GLU A 83 19.63 -3.69 -8.68
CA GLU A 83 19.62 -3.00 -7.37
C GLU A 83 18.22 -3.10 -6.74
N ILE A 84 17.17 -2.99 -7.57
CA ILE A 84 15.78 -3.18 -7.13
C ILE A 84 15.54 -4.61 -6.67
N ASP A 85 16.00 -5.61 -7.43
CA ASP A 85 15.86 -7.03 -7.05
C ASP A 85 16.64 -7.35 -5.78
N ASP A 86 17.88 -6.89 -5.67
CA ASP A 86 18.71 -7.08 -4.47
C ASP A 86 18.04 -6.48 -3.23
N TYR A 87 17.39 -5.32 -3.36
CA TYR A 87 16.62 -4.70 -2.28
C TYR A 87 15.36 -5.50 -1.95
N LEU A 88 14.57 -5.89 -2.95
CA LEU A 88 13.34 -6.65 -2.75
C LEU A 88 13.63 -8.02 -2.12
N ASP A 89 14.71 -8.69 -2.52
CA ASP A 89 15.12 -9.98 -1.96
C ASP A 89 15.59 -9.85 -0.51
N SER A 90 16.40 -8.83 -0.21
CA SER A 90 16.90 -8.56 1.14
C SER A 90 15.75 -8.27 2.13
N TRP A 91 14.70 -7.58 1.67
CA TRP A 91 13.57 -7.17 2.49
C TRP A 91 12.30 -7.99 2.24
N HIS A 92 12.37 -9.07 1.47
CA HIS A 92 11.22 -9.89 1.07
C HIS A 92 10.29 -10.23 2.24
N HIS A 93 10.87 -10.62 3.38
CA HIS A 93 10.13 -10.98 4.60
C HIS A 93 9.24 -9.84 5.15
N ARG A 94 9.50 -8.57 4.78
CA ARG A 94 8.73 -7.40 5.22
C ARG A 94 7.53 -7.09 4.33
N PHE A 95 7.39 -7.78 3.21
CA PHE A 95 6.32 -7.57 2.25
C PHE A 95 5.17 -8.58 2.37
N ASN A 96 5.20 -9.45 3.37
CA ASN A 96 4.09 -10.35 3.63
C ASN A 96 2.94 -9.61 4.33
N LEU A 97 1.76 -9.61 3.69
CA LEU A 97 0.57 -8.92 4.20
C LEU A 97 0.09 -9.49 5.55
N PHE A 98 0.33 -10.77 5.82
CA PHE A 98 -0.15 -11.50 6.99
C PHE A 98 0.98 -12.09 7.85
N ASP A 99 2.16 -11.50 7.81
CA ASP A 99 3.24 -11.95 8.71
C ASP A 99 2.81 -11.79 10.18
N PRO A 100 2.95 -12.83 11.02
CA PRO A 100 2.47 -12.78 12.39
C PRO A 100 3.27 -11.83 13.30
N THR A 101 4.47 -11.43 12.88
CA THR A 101 5.37 -10.58 13.68
C THR A 101 5.60 -9.21 13.07
N ALA A 102 5.65 -9.13 11.75
CA ALA A 102 5.96 -7.89 11.03
C ALA A 102 5.15 -7.78 9.73
N PRO A 103 3.81 -7.76 9.80
CA PRO A 103 2.97 -7.69 8.61
C PRO A 103 3.20 -6.36 7.87
N PHE A 104 3.14 -6.42 6.54
CA PHE A 104 3.40 -5.26 5.70
C PHE A 104 2.53 -4.06 6.05
N MET A 105 3.15 -2.93 6.34
CA MET A 105 2.49 -1.67 6.74
C MET A 105 1.49 -1.80 7.91
N GLN A 106 1.65 -2.79 8.76
CA GLN A 106 0.78 -3.05 9.90
C GLN A 106 1.60 -3.29 11.18
N VAL A 107 0.93 -3.30 12.31
CA VAL A 107 1.52 -3.65 13.60
C VAL A 107 0.90 -4.95 14.09
N ALA A 108 1.74 -5.98 14.25
CA ALA A 108 1.30 -7.27 14.73
C ALA A 108 0.74 -7.16 16.16
N GLY A 109 -0.36 -7.87 16.42
CA GLY A 109 -0.98 -7.93 17.75
C GLY A 109 -1.55 -6.61 18.26
N LEU A 110 -1.76 -5.61 17.38
CA LEU A 110 -2.30 -4.33 17.75
C LEU A 110 -3.73 -4.50 18.32
N THR A 111 -3.94 -3.99 19.53
CA THR A 111 -5.26 -3.99 20.18
C THR A 111 -5.57 -2.60 20.69
N SER A 112 -6.76 -2.09 20.37
CA SER A 112 -7.22 -0.81 20.90
C SER A 112 -7.60 -0.95 22.38
N VAL A 113 -7.50 0.15 23.13
CA VAL A 113 -7.91 0.19 24.56
C VAL A 113 -9.41 -0.15 24.71
N SER A 114 -10.24 0.21 23.74
CA SER A 114 -11.68 -0.13 23.73
C SER A 114 -11.94 -1.61 23.36
N GLY A 115 -10.95 -2.33 22.84
CA GLY A 115 -11.13 -3.69 22.32
C GLY A 115 -11.94 -3.78 21.04
N GLU A 116 -12.34 -2.63 20.48
CA GLU A 116 -13.17 -2.59 19.27
C GLU A 116 -12.38 -2.93 18.02
N THR A 117 -13.00 -3.71 17.15
CA THR A 117 -12.57 -3.92 15.76
C THR A 117 -13.46 -3.11 14.83
N ARG A 118 -12.91 -2.70 13.70
CA ARG A 118 -13.65 -1.96 12.68
C ARG A 118 -14.02 -2.86 11.51
N SER A 119 -15.14 -2.54 10.87
CA SER A 119 -15.54 -3.18 9.62
C SER A 119 -14.54 -2.90 8.51
N LEU A 120 -14.42 -3.82 7.54
CA LEU A 120 -13.65 -3.62 6.31
C LEU A 120 -14.10 -2.38 5.51
N THR A 121 -15.35 -1.94 5.68
CA THR A 121 -15.85 -0.71 5.07
C THR A 121 -15.04 0.53 5.46
N THR A 122 -14.37 0.52 6.62
CA THR A 122 -13.51 1.65 7.04
C THR A 122 -12.15 1.67 6.35
N LEU A 123 -11.73 0.56 5.76
CA LEU A 123 -10.50 0.48 4.98
C LEU A 123 -10.71 0.96 3.54
N VAL A 124 -11.91 0.79 3.02
CA VAL A 124 -12.25 1.09 1.62
C VAL A 124 -12.75 2.53 1.51
N ALA A 125 -11.95 3.41 0.94
CA ALA A 125 -12.28 4.84 0.85
C ALA A 125 -13.52 5.13 0.00
N ASP A 126 -13.87 4.22 -0.91
CA ASP A 126 -15.07 4.29 -1.75
C ASP A 126 -16.35 3.75 -1.06
N CYS A 127 -16.25 3.43 0.22
CA CYS A 127 -17.36 2.99 1.05
C CYS A 127 -17.55 3.95 2.23
N PRO A 128 -18.00 5.18 1.99
CA PRO A 128 -18.18 6.15 3.06
C PRO A 128 -19.30 5.74 4.00
N GLY A 129 -19.25 6.29 5.22
CA GLY A 129 -20.20 5.99 6.28
C GLY A 129 -21.67 6.27 5.93
N PRO A 130 -22.61 5.91 6.83
CA PRO A 130 -24.02 6.07 6.62
C PRO A 130 -24.43 7.48 6.20
N GLY A 131 -25.28 7.62 5.20
CA GLY A 131 -25.81 8.90 4.74
C GLY A 131 -25.09 9.53 3.55
N SER A 132 -24.01 8.92 3.03
CA SER A 132 -23.40 9.37 1.79
C SER A 132 -24.30 9.05 0.59
N LEU A 133 -24.55 10.06 -0.25
CA LEU A 133 -25.34 9.92 -1.48
C LEU A 133 -24.49 9.41 -2.65
N PHE A 134 -23.18 9.61 -2.57
CA PHE A 134 -22.26 9.29 -3.67
C PHE A 134 -21.25 8.25 -3.18
N THR A 135 -21.67 6.98 -3.21
CA THR A 135 -20.78 5.86 -2.90
C THR A 135 -20.94 4.79 -3.96
N MET A 136 -19.81 4.24 -4.41
CA MET A 136 -19.79 3.11 -5.32
C MET A 136 -20.12 1.80 -4.59
N ARG A 137 -19.77 1.71 -3.31
CA ARG A 137 -19.97 0.55 -2.46
C ARG A 137 -20.75 0.91 -1.21
N ARG A 138 -21.72 0.11 -0.86
CA ARG A 138 -22.54 0.27 0.36
C ARG A 138 -22.13 -0.66 1.48
N ASP A 139 -21.50 -1.78 1.15
CA ASP A 139 -21.00 -2.77 2.09
C ASP A 139 -19.80 -3.50 1.52
N VAL A 140 -18.91 -3.94 2.42
CA VAL A 140 -17.68 -4.68 2.07
C VAL A 140 -17.61 -5.89 3.01
N PRO A 141 -18.30 -6.99 2.68
CA PRO A 141 -18.31 -8.19 3.52
C PRO A 141 -16.98 -8.93 3.49
N SER A 142 -16.23 -8.84 2.40
CA SER A 142 -14.92 -9.45 2.23
C SER A 142 -14.09 -8.70 1.19
N LEU A 143 -12.79 -8.86 1.28
CA LEU A 143 -11.81 -8.38 0.30
C LEU A 143 -10.91 -9.55 -0.11
N SER A 144 -10.50 -9.60 -1.37
CA SER A 144 -9.37 -10.43 -1.76
C SER A 144 -8.09 -9.87 -1.14
N PHE A 145 -7.05 -10.67 -1.00
CA PHE A 145 -5.78 -10.22 -0.45
C PHE A 145 -5.14 -9.12 -1.30
N ALA A 146 -5.25 -9.23 -2.61
CA ALA A 146 -4.80 -8.21 -3.55
C ALA A 146 -5.54 -6.88 -3.36
N GLU A 147 -6.85 -6.92 -3.19
CA GLU A 147 -7.67 -5.74 -2.94
C GLU A 147 -7.35 -5.12 -1.57
N ALA A 148 -7.21 -5.96 -0.53
CA ALA A 148 -6.83 -5.52 0.81
C ALA A 148 -5.45 -4.81 0.81
N ALA A 149 -4.49 -5.32 0.04
CA ALA A 149 -3.17 -4.69 -0.12
C ALA A 149 -3.28 -3.30 -0.76
N ARG A 150 -4.08 -3.15 -1.82
CA ARG A 150 -4.29 -1.84 -2.47
C ARG A 150 -4.91 -0.82 -1.53
N TRP A 151 -5.95 -1.22 -0.81
CA TRP A 151 -6.62 -0.33 0.15
C TRP A 151 -5.76 -0.01 1.36
N LEU A 152 -4.93 -0.95 1.82
CA LEU A 152 -3.98 -0.70 2.91
C LEU A 152 -2.96 0.38 2.52
N VAL A 153 -2.37 0.28 1.33
CA VAL A 153 -1.42 1.29 0.81
C VAL A 153 -2.12 2.64 0.65
N HIS A 154 -3.34 2.65 0.13
CA HIS A 154 -4.15 3.85 0.00
C HIS A 154 -4.46 4.49 1.37
N CYS A 155 -4.88 3.69 2.36
CA CYS A 155 -5.18 4.14 3.70
C CYS A 155 -3.96 4.82 4.35
N HIS A 156 -2.77 4.24 4.23
CA HIS A 156 -1.53 4.85 4.72
C HIS A 156 -1.20 6.20 4.07
N ALA A 157 -1.62 6.41 2.84
CA ALA A 157 -1.36 7.65 2.13
C ALA A 157 -2.39 8.75 2.44
N TYR A 158 -3.63 8.39 2.75
CA TYR A 158 -4.75 9.33 2.75
C TYR A 158 -5.65 9.30 3.99
N ASP A 159 -5.63 8.25 4.83
CA ASP A 159 -6.43 8.22 6.08
C ASP A 159 -5.65 8.85 7.23
N PHE A 160 -5.64 10.16 7.28
CA PHE A 160 -4.93 10.95 8.28
C PHE A 160 -5.85 11.61 9.31
N ASP A 161 -7.15 11.61 9.09
CA ASP A 161 -8.13 12.28 9.95
C ASP A 161 -8.97 11.29 10.78
N GLY A 162 -9.69 11.82 11.74
CA GLY A 162 -10.66 11.12 12.56
C GLY A 162 -10.25 10.92 14.02
N ILE A 163 -11.20 10.41 14.80
CA ILE A 163 -10.97 10.05 16.20
C ILE A 163 -10.25 8.69 16.23
N LYS A 164 -9.08 8.66 16.81
CA LYS A 164 -8.29 7.43 16.97
C LYS A 164 -8.37 6.95 18.43
N SER A 165 -8.49 5.64 18.61
CA SER A 165 -8.41 5.01 19.93
C SER A 165 -6.96 4.91 20.39
N GLY A 166 -6.72 4.97 21.69
CA GLY A 166 -5.42 4.61 22.26
C GLY A 166 -5.13 3.11 22.06
N MET A 167 -3.84 2.76 22.03
CA MET A 167 -3.40 1.38 21.86
C MET A 167 -2.90 0.82 23.20
N VAL A 168 -3.21 -0.46 23.45
CA VAL A 168 -2.75 -1.15 24.66
C VAL A 168 -1.22 -1.26 24.62
N GLY A 169 -0.59 -0.85 25.71
CA GLY A 169 0.87 -0.96 25.88
C GLY A 169 1.72 0.13 25.19
N ASP A 170 1.12 1.05 24.45
CA ASP A 170 1.87 2.18 23.88
C ASP A 170 1.48 3.51 24.55
N PRO A 171 2.35 4.08 25.42
CA PRO A 171 2.07 5.33 26.11
C PRO A 171 2.05 6.55 25.20
N ARG A 172 2.53 6.44 23.96
CA ARG A 172 2.53 7.53 22.98
C ARG A 172 1.19 7.70 22.31
N THR A 173 0.37 6.63 22.28
CA THR A 173 -0.95 6.66 21.67
C THR A 173 -1.99 7.13 22.70
N ARG A 174 -2.77 8.14 22.35
CA ARG A 174 -3.86 8.64 23.18
C ARG A 174 -5.15 8.66 22.39
N SER A 175 -6.26 8.37 23.06
CA SER A 175 -7.58 8.60 22.46
C SER A 175 -7.77 10.09 22.18
N GLY A 176 -8.26 10.42 21.01
CA GLY A 176 -8.53 11.81 20.63
C GLY A 176 -8.65 12.00 19.12
N LYS A 177 -8.86 13.24 18.72
CA LYS A 177 -8.84 13.61 17.30
C LYS A 177 -7.41 13.50 16.78
N GLY A 178 -7.20 12.62 15.78
CA GLY A 178 -6.04 12.73 14.94
C GLY A 178 -6.18 14.01 14.12
N PHE A 179 -5.34 15.00 14.40
CA PHE A 179 -5.18 16.09 13.45
C PHE A 179 -4.25 15.61 12.34
N PRO A 180 -4.47 16.05 11.10
CA PRO A 180 -3.40 16.07 10.11
C PRO A 180 -2.36 17.05 10.68
N ILE A 181 -1.50 16.54 11.53
CA ILE A 181 -0.27 17.23 11.89
C ILE A 181 0.42 17.39 10.56
N GLY A 182 0.60 18.62 10.15
CA GLY A 182 1.07 18.97 8.85
C GLY A 182 2.13 17.99 8.39
N ILE A 183 1.92 17.44 7.25
CA ILE A 183 2.89 16.57 6.60
C ILE A 183 4.15 17.43 6.53
N GLY A 184 5.09 17.15 7.43
CA GLY A 184 6.41 17.73 7.34
C GLY A 184 7.01 17.25 6.03
N TRP A 185 7.29 18.18 5.15
CA TRP A 185 8.04 17.98 3.92
C TRP A 185 9.51 17.91 4.24
#